data_c026db24f4c96c0401dfb85a2064ee93
#
_entry.id   c026db24f4c96c0401dfb85a2064ee93
#
_cell.length_a   1.000
_cell.length_b   1.000
_cell.length_c   1.000
_cell.angle_alpha   90.00
_cell.angle_beta   90.00
_cell.angle_gamma   90.00
#
_symmetry.space_group_name_H-M   'P 1'
#
loop_
_entity.id
_entity.type
_entity.pdbx_description
1 polymer ?
#
loop_
_entity_poly.entity_id
_entity_poly.type
_entity_poly.pdbx_seq_one_letter_code
_entity_poly.pdbx_strand_id
1 'polypeptide(L)'
;MTALRPARLRPTDLARIGTSGLRARPARAILAALGIAIGIATMVTVVGISASSQEKLLRQLDELGTNLLRVSPGDSLFGDSVKLPENAAAMVKRIDGVTNAGQTADTGTTVRRNDLIPSGISLGITVQAADLDLLATLDGRVRQGTWLNAATERQPVVVLGSVAAERLGLLTPNAQVWIDNRWFSVIGVMDKTPLAEEIERSALIGFPAAKEYLNHDGHPTTVYERSADEMVESVRAVLARTVSPESPNEAKVSRPSDALKAKAAAAGAFTGLMLGLGAVALLVGGVGVANTMVVAVLERRKEIGLRRSFGATRGQIRDQFLVEALLLSLFGGGAGVLLGSVATFVYAQLNGLPTVVPMWALGGGLGMTVVIGALAGIYPALRAARVPPTVALTS
;
A
#
# COMPACT_ATOMS: atom_id res chain seq x y z
N MET A 1 -52.28 -29.50 40.06
CA MET A 1 -51.41 -28.31 40.16
C MET A 1 -50.68 -28.10 38.81
N THR A 2 -51.22 -27.24 37.98
CA THR A 2 -50.55 -26.85 36.68
C THR A 2 -49.25 -26.11 36.96
N ALA A 3 -48.14 -26.72 36.65
CA ALA A 3 -46.83 -26.08 36.78
C ALA A 3 -46.78 -24.84 35.86
N LEU A 4 -46.79 -23.67 36.44
CA LEU A 4 -46.61 -22.41 35.72
C LEU A 4 -45.27 -22.45 35.00
N ARG A 5 -45.30 -22.49 33.65
CA ARG A 5 -44.09 -22.40 32.84
C ARG A 5 -43.54 -20.96 32.94
N PRO A 6 -42.25 -20.77 33.29
CA PRO A 6 -41.68 -19.45 33.37
C PRO A 6 -41.79 -18.75 32.00
N ALA A 7 -42.28 -17.51 31.99
CA ALA A 7 -42.39 -16.71 30.78
C ALA A 7 -41.00 -16.49 30.14
N ARG A 8 -40.89 -16.67 28.82
CA ARG A 8 -39.65 -16.34 28.08
C ARG A 8 -39.55 -14.82 27.93
N LEU A 9 -38.41 -14.25 28.30
CA LEU A 9 -38.14 -12.84 28.06
C LEU A 9 -38.14 -12.57 26.56
N ARG A 10 -38.84 -11.52 26.12
CA ARG A 10 -38.80 -11.07 24.72
C ARG A 10 -37.47 -10.40 24.43
N PRO A 11 -36.93 -10.44 23.19
CA PRO A 11 -35.66 -9.77 22.83
C PRO A 11 -35.66 -8.29 23.17
N THR A 12 -36.80 -7.61 23.03
CA THR A 12 -36.96 -6.18 23.38
C THR A 12 -36.79 -5.92 24.88
N ASP A 13 -37.28 -6.84 25.73
CA ASP A 13 -37.14 -6.71 27.18
C ASP A 13 -35.71 -6.96 27.62
N LEU A 14 -35.00 -7.92 27.00
CA LEU A 14 -33.60 -8.20 27.21
C LEU A 14 -32.72 -6.98 26.83
N ALA A 15 -32.98 -6.33 25.68
CA ALA A 15 -32.29 -5.14 25.26
C ALA A 15 -32.49 -3.95 26.22
N ARG A 16 -33.75 -3.76 26.69
CA ARG A 16 -34.11 -2.70 27.64
C ARG A 16 -33.46 -2.90 29.01
N ILE A 17 -33.41 -4.14 29.49
CA ILE A 17 -32.75 -4.47 30.76
C ILE A 17 -31.22 -4.37 30.61
N GLY A 18 -30.61 -4.80 29.48
CA GLY A 18 -29.21 -4.67 29.21
C GLY A 18 -28.74 -3.20 29.15
N THR A 19 -29.50 -2.30 28.53
CA THR A 19 -29.16 -0.86 28.48
C THR A 19 -29.30 -0.18 29.84
N SER A 20 -30.19 -0.62 30.73
CA SER A 20 -30.30 -0.05 32.08
C SER A 20 -29.04 -0.31 32.93
N GLY A 21 -28.38 -1.47 32.76
CA GLY A 21 -27.15 -1.82 33.42
C GLY A 21 -25.98 -0.92 33.01
N LEU A 22 -25.89 -0.58 31.71
CA LEU A 22 -24.86 0.31 31.17
C LEU A 22 -24.99 1.75 31.66
N ARG A 23 -26.24 2.23 31.86
CA ARG A 23 -26.52 3.57 32.38
C ARG A 23 -26.17 3.76 33.85
N ALA A 24 -26.16 2.68 34.61
CA ALA A 24 -25.88 2.76 36.05
C ALA A 24 -24.46 3.22 36.38
N ARG A 25 -23.47 2.88 35.51
CA ARG A 25 -22.04 3.26 35.71
C ARG A 25 -21.36 3.57 34.35
N PRO A 26 -21.62 4.73 33.76
CA PRO A 26 -21.22 5.02 32.39
C PRO A 26 -19.69 5.07 32.20
N ALA A 27 -18.92 5.55 33.17
CA ALA A 27 -17.47 5.65 33.05
C ALA A 27 -16.79 4.29 32.83
N ARG A 28 -17.21 3.24 33.56
CA ARG A 28 -16.63 1.90 33.39
C ARG A 28 -17.06 1.27 32.07
N ALA A 29 -18.31 1.46 31.68
CA ALA A 29 -18.82 0.99 30.40
C ALA A 29 -18.04 1.62 29.24
N ILE A 30 -17.78 2.93 29.29
CA ILE A 30 -16.98 3.65 28.29
C ILE A 30 -15.55 3.13 28.27
N LEU A 31 -14.89 2.94 29.40
CA LEU A 31 -13.50 2.45 29.45
C LEU A 31 -13.38 1.02 28.88
N ALA A 32 -14.34 0.14 29.18
CA ALA A 32 -14.37 -1.21 28.63
C ALA A 32 -14.65 -1.21 27.12
N ALA A 33 -15.61 -0.38 26.66
CA ALA A 33 -15.93 -0.22 25.24
C ALA A 33 -14.78 0.41 24.47
N LEU A 34 -14.01 1.32 25.10
CA LEU A 34 -12.86 2.00 24.48
C LEU A 34 -11.77 1.00 24.08
N GLY A 35 -11.49 -0.02 24.90
CA GLY A 35 -10.52 -1.06 24.55
C GLY A 35 -10.88 -1.81 23.27
N ILE A 36 -12.17 -2.19 23.12
CA ILE A 36 -12.66 -2.80 21.88
C ILE A 36 -12.66 -1.79 20.73
N ALA A 37 -13.08 -0.55 20.99
CA ALA A 37 -13.11 0.50 19.97
C ALA A 37 -11.73 0.78 19.39
N ILE A 38 -10.68 0.86 20.21
CA ILE A 38 -9.29 1.04 19.75
C ILE A 38 -8.84 -0.15 18.91
N GLY A 39 -9.10 -1.39 19.35
CA GLY A 39 -8.71 -2.59 18.62
C GLY A 39 -9.37 -2.67 17.24
N ILE A 40 -10.68 -2.42 17.15
CA ILE A 40 -11.42 -2.41 15.88
C ILE A 40 -11.01 -1.20 15.02
N ALA A 41 -10.84 -0.01 15.61
CA ALA A 41 -10.40 1.17 14.87
C ALA A 41 -9.03 0.93 14.22
N THR A 42 -8.07 0.37 14.97
CA THR A 42 -6.76 0.02 14.43
C THR A 42 -6.88 -0.97 13.27
N MET A 43 -7.68 -2.04 13.42
CA MET A 43 -7.87 -3.05 12.39
C MET A 43 -8.50 -2.46 11.12
N VAL A 44 -9.57 -1.67 11.25
CA VAL A 44 -10.24 -1.03 10.12
C VAL A 44 -9.34 -0.02 9.44
N THR A 45 -8.60 0.79 10.22
CA THR A 45 -7.66 1.79 9.69
C THR A 45 -6.55 1.12 8.88
N VAL A 46 -5.91 0.08 9.42
CA VAL A 46 -4.80 -0.62 8.73
C VAL A 46 -5.28 -1.27 7.44
N VAL A 47 -6.41 -1.97 7.47
CA VAL A 47 -6.99 -2.60 6.27
C VAL A 47 -7.41 -1.54 5.26
N GLY A 48 -8.03 -0.45 5.69
CA GLY A 48 -8.46 0.64 4.82
C GLY A 48 -7.29 1.34 4.14
N ILE A 49 -6.22 1.68 4.87
CA ILE A 49 -5.01 2.29 4.31
C ILE A 49 -4.33 1.33 3.32
N SER A 50 -4.22 0.04 3.68
CA SER A 50 -3.63 -0.96 2.79
C SER A 50 -4.44 -1.12 1.50
N ALA A 51 -5.76 -1.23 1.58
CA ALA A 51 -6.64 -1.34 0.41
C ALA A 51 -6.57 -0.07 -0.46
N SER A 52 -6.56 1.11 0.15
CA SER A 52 -6.40 2.39 -0.57
C SER A 52 -5.07 2.50 -1.30
N SER A 53 -3.99 2.03 -0.68
CA SER A 53 -2.66 2.01 -1.30
C SER A 53 -2.58 1.00 -2.45
N GLN A 54 -3.18 -0.19 -2.29
CA GLN A 54 -3.26 -1.20 -3.35
C GLN A 54 -4.09 -0.70 -4.54
N GLU A 55 -5.22 -0.06 -4.30
CA GLU A 55 -6.07 0.51 -5.35
C GLU A 55 -5.33 1.57 -6.16
N LYS A 56 -4.57 2.47 -5.51
CA LYS A 56 -3.73 3.45 -6.20
C LYS A 56 -2.71 2.77 -7.10
N LEU A 57 -2.06 1.72 -6.58
CA LEU A 57 -1.06 0.98 -7.34
C LEU A 57 -1.68 0.25 -8.55
N LEU A 58 -2.84 -0.38 -8.38
CA LEU A 58 -3.56 -1.05 -9.48
C LEU A 58 -3.94 -0.05 -10.56
N ARG A 59 -4.48 1.11 -10.20
CA ARG A 59 -4.77 2.18 -11.16
C ARG A 59 -3.52 2.66 -11.90
N GLN A 60 -2.41 2.82 -11.20
CA GLN A 60 -1.14 3.18 -11.84
C GLN A 60 -0.66 2.10 -12.83
N LEU A 61 -0.82 0.81 -12.47
CA LEU A 61 -0.50 -0.29 -13.39
C LEU A 61 -1.42 -0.33 -14.60
N ASP A 62 -2.71 -0.06 -14.42
CA ASP A 62 -3.70 -0.01 -15.51
C ASP A 62 -3.43 1.18 -16.46
N GLU A 63 -3.07 2.36 -15.89
CA GLU A 63 -2.75 3.55 -16.67
C GLU A 63 -1.43 3.43 -17.45
N LEU A 64 -0.43 2.78 -16.87
CA LEU A 64 0.92 2.67 -17.45
C LEU A 64 1.07 1.47 -18.40
N GLY A 65 0.15 0.53 -18.35
CA GLY A 65 0.23 -0.75 -19.02
C GLY A 65 1.23 -1.70 -18.36
N THR A 66 1.05 -2.98 -18.59
CA THR A 66 1.95 -4.02 -18.04
C THR A 66 2.86 -4.63 -19.10
N ASN A 67 2.93 -4.02 -20.29
CA ASN A 67 3.54 -4.53 -21.51
C ASN A 67 4.92 -3.93 -21.81
N LEU A 68 5.53 -3.21 -20.85
CA LEU A 68 6.89 -2.74 -20.97
C LEU A 68 7.85 -3.81 -20.45
N LEU A 69 8.81 -4.22 -21.30
CA LEU A 69 9.94 -5.05 -20.89
C LEU A 69 11.24 -4.23 -21.00
N ARG A 70 12.20 -4.63 -20.19
CA ARG A 70 13.52 -4.02 -20.11
C ARG A 70 14.57 -5.09 -20.21
N VAL A 71 15.57 -4.87 -21.07
CA VAL A 71 16.77 -5.72 -21.17
C VAL A 71 17.95 -4.90 -20.75
N SER A 72 18.77 -5.48 -19.89
CA SER A 72 20.06 -4.92 -19.48
C SER A 72 21.14 -6.01 -19.54
N PRO A 73 22.42 -5.65 -19.64
CA PRO A 73 23.50 -6.60 -19.44
C PRO A 73 23.33 -7.30 -18.08
N GLY A 74 23.51 -8.60 -18.07
CA GLY A 74 23.63 -9.38 -16.84
C GLY A 74 25.05 -9.32 -16.29
N ASP A 75 25.21 -9.75 -15.05
CA ASP A 75 26.53 -9.91 -14.44
C ASP A 75 27.21 -11.13 -15.07
N SER A 76 28.33 -10.92 -15.75
CA SER A 76 29.16 -12.06 -16.21
C SER A 76 29.81 -12.76 -15.02
N LEU A 77 29.88 -14.08 -15.06
CA LEU A 77 30.62 -14.89 -14.09
C LEU A 77 32.12 -14.56 -14.01
N PHE A 78 32.65 -13.84 -15.00
CA PHE A 78 34.07 -13.45 -15.10
C PHE A 78 34.33 -11.95 -14.88
N GLY A 79 33.31 -11.19 -14.49
CA GLY A 79 33.48 -9.75 -14.14
C GLY A 79 33.41 -8.77 -15.30
N ASP A 80 33.38 -9.21 -16.55
CA ASP A 80 33.20 -8.34 -17.71
C ASP A 80 31.73 -8.22 -18.06
N SER A 81 31.18 -7.00 -18.05
CA SER A 81 29.81 -6.77 -18.49
C SER A 81 29.72 -6.92 -20.01
N VAL A 82 28.83 -7.81 -20.48
CA VAL A 82 28.55 -7.97 -21.90
C VAL A 82 27.94 -6.71 -22.47
N LYS A 83 28.56 -6.17 -23.53
CA LYS A 83 28.02 -5.00 -24.21
C LYS A 83 26.89 -5.41 -25.15
N LEU A 84 25.75 -4.74 -25.03
CA LEU A 84 24.68 -4.91 -25.99
C LEU A 84 25.06 -4.30 -27.35
N PRO A 85 24.61 -4.84 -28.49
CA PRO A 85 24.87 -4.28 -29.80
C PRO A 85 24.35 -2.84 -29.92
N GLU A 86 25.06 -1.96 -30.64
CA GLU A 86 24.65 -0.58 -30.85
C GLU A 86 23.23 -0.48 -31.47
N ASN A 87 22.84 -1.44 -32.30
CA ASN A 87 21.54 -1.51 -32.96
C ASN A 87 20.51 -2.40 -32.23
N ALA A 88 20.70 -2.65 -30.93
CA ALA A 88 19.86 -3.56 -30.15
C ALA A 88 18.36 -3.21 -30.22
N ALA A 89 17.99 -1.93 -30.09
CA ALA A 89 16.61 -1.50 -30.21
C ALA A 89 16.02 -1.80 -31.61
N ALA A 90 16.82 -1.63 -32.66
CA ALA A 90 16.38 -1.95 -34.03
C ALA A 90 16.21 -3.47 -34.25
N MET A 91 17.02 -4.30 -33.56
CA MET A 91 16.85 -5.76 -33.58
C MET A 91 15.55 -6.17 -32.87
N VAL A 92 15.28 -5.57 -31.73
CA VAL A 92 14.07 -5.83 -30.93
C VAL A 92 12.81 -5.42 -31.68
N LYS A 93 12.82 -4.29 -32.38
CA LYS A 93 11.68 -3.84 -33.22
C LYS A 93 11.25 -4.83 -34.30
N ARG A 94 12.11 -5.78 -34.69
CA ARG A 94 11.81 -6.82 -35.69
C ARG A 94 11.11 -8.04 -35.10
N ILE A 95 11.00 -8.14 -33.76
CA ILE A 95 10.27 -9.21 -33.11
C ILE A 95 8.77 -8.99 -33.33
N ASP A 96 8.08 -10.04 -33.79
CA ASP A 96 6.64 -9.97 -33.95
C ASP A 96 5.94 -9.70 -32.61
N GLY A 97 4.99 -8.76 -32.61
CA GLY A 97 4.30 -8.30 -31.41
C GLY A 97 4.94 -7.11 -30.70
N VAL A 98 6.17 -6.70 -31.05
CA VAL A 98 6.78 -5.47 -30.53
C VAL A 98 6.21 -4.26 -31.26
N THR A 99 5.64 -3.32 -30.50
CA THR A 99 5.07 -2.07 -31.03
C THR A 99 6.10 -0.96 -31.09
N ASN A 100 6.91 -0.82 -30.03
CA ASN A 100 7.98 0.17 -29.95
C ASN A 100 9.19 -0.41 -29.20
N ALA A 101 10.38 0.05 -29.55
CA ALA A 101 11.59 -0.21 -28.78
C ALA A 101 12.48 1.03 -28.80
N GLY A 102 13.11 1.30 -27.69
CA GLY A 102 14.03 2.40 -27.48
C GLY A 102 15.18 1.96 -26.56
N GLN A 103 16.31 2.62 -26.64
CA GLN A 103 17.49 2.26 -25.85
C GLN A 103 18.09 3.47 -25.17
N THR A 104 18.78 3.18 -24.06
CA THR A 104 19.59 4.15 -23.33
C THR A 104 20.96 3.60 -23.03
N ALA A 105 21.92 4.50 -22.85
CA ALA A 105 23.26 4.15 -22.41
C ALA A 105 23.70 5.06 -21.27
N ASP A 106 24.23 4.46 -20.20
CA ASP A 106 24.87 5.24 -19.14
C ASP A 106 26.22 5.74 -19.64
N THR A 107 26.42 7.05 -19.58
CA THR A 107 27.68 7.67 -20.03
C THR A 107 28.78 7.68 -18.96
N GLY A 108 28.45 7.22 -17.74
CA GLY A 108 29.34 7.29 -16.59
C GLY A 108 29.59 8.73 -16.09
N THR A 109 28.90 9.72 -16.68
CA THR A 109 29.03 11.13 -16.31
C THR A 109 27.84 11.61 -15.50
N THR A 110 28.03 12.75 -14.81
CA THR A 110 27.02 13.38 -13.99
C THR A 110 26.74 14.80 -14.47
N VAL A 111 25.53 15.29 -14.22
CA VAL A 111 25.12 16.64 -14.53
C VAL A 111 25.23 17.55 -13.31
N ARG A 112 25.64 18.77 -13.49
CA ARG A 112 25.72 19.84 -12.48
C ARG A 112 24.97 21.07 -12.93
N ARG A 113 24.53 21.88 -11.99
CA ARG A 113 23.84 23.14 -12.30
C ARG A 113 24.71 24.14 -13.05
N ASN A 114 26.00 24.20 -12.68
CA ASN A 114 27.01 25.08 -13.27
C ASN A 114 28.39 24.48 -13.07
N ASP A 115 29.39 25.14 -13.61
CA ASP A 115 30.81 24.80 -13.57
C ASP A 115 31.47 25.04 -12.19
N LEU A 116 30.87 25.86 -11.34
CA LEU A 116 31.37 26.19 -9.99
C LEU A 116 31.12 25.05 -8.97
N ILE A 117 30.20 24.17 -9.25
CA ILE A 117 29.89 23.02 -8.36
C ILE A 117 30.98 21.95 -8.56
N PRO A 118 31.64 21.49 -7.48
CA PRO A 118 32.67 20.44 -7.57
C PRO A 118 32.15 19.15 -8.20
N SER A 119 32.99 18.43 -8.94
CA SER A 119 32.63 17.19 -9.65
C SER A 119 32.13 16.07 -8.73
N GLY A 120 32.52 16.06 -7.45
CA GLY A 120 32.03 15.09 -6.46
C GLY A 120 30.57 15.29 -5.99
N ILE A 121 29.94 16.42 -6.36
CA ILE A 121 28.55 16.73 -5.98
C ILE A 121 27.66 16.48 -7.19
N SER A 122 27.13 15.25 -7.30
CA SER A 122 26.31 14.83 -8.45
C SER A 122 24.80 14.91 -8.24
N LEU A 123 24.32 15.20 -7.05
CA LEU A 123 22.89 15.15 -6.67
C LEU A 123 22.21 13.81 -7.03
N GLY A 124 22.98 12.77 -7.36
CA GLY A 124 22.47 11.47 -7.81
C GLY A 124 21.74 11.55 -9.17
N ILE A 125 22.18 12.44 -10.06
CA ILE A 125 21.65 12.59 -11.41
C ILE A 125 22.71 12.08 -12.39
N THR A 126 22.36 11.08 -13.19
CA THR A 126 23.22 10.49 -14.22
C THR A 126 22.93 11.11 -15.59
N VAL A 127 23.92 11.10 -16.46
CA VAL A 127 23.73 11.46 -17.87
C VAL A 127 23.57 10.17 -18.68
N GLN A 128 22.49 10.05 -19.42
CA GLN A 128 22.25 8.91 -20.29
C GLN A 128 22.10 9.34 -21.74
N ALA A 129 22.71 8.60 -22.65
CA ALA A 129 22.36 8.67 -24.05
C ALA A 129 20.98 8.02 -24.25
N ALA A 130 20.15 8.61 -25.08
CA ALA A 130 18.81 8.14 -25.40
C ALA A 130 18.56 8.21 -26.91
N ASP A 131 17.83 7.23 -27.45
CA ASP A 131 17.37 7.31 -28.83
C ASP A 131 16.05 8.09 -28.94
N LEU A 132 15.65 8.39 -30.17
CA LEU A 132 14.48 9.22 -30.42
C LEU A 132 13.16 8.52 -30.06
N ASP A 133 13.14 7.19 -30.15
CA ASP A 133 11.95 6.38 -29.92
C ASP A 133 11.72 6.04 -28.43
N LEU A 134 12.66 6.40 -27.57
CA LEU A 134 12.57 6.10 -26.14
C LEU A 134 11.32 6.70 -25.51
N LEU A 135 11.00 7.96 -25.83
CA LEU A 135 9.81 8.63 -25.27
C LEU A 135 8.51 7.87 -25.61
N ALA A 136 8.36 7.46 -26.87
CA ALA A 136 7.20 6.70 -27.33
C ALA A 136 7.17 5.28 -26.72
N THR A 137 8.33 4.65 -26.55
CA THR A 137 8.44 3.32 -25.93
C THR A 137 8.02 3.34 -24.46
N LEU A 138 8.38 4.38 -23.74
CA LEU A 138 8.00 4.57 -22.33
C LEU A 138 6.58 5.10 -22.14
N ASP A 139 5.85 5.43 -23.24
CA ASP A 139 4.60 6.20 -23.19
C ASP A 139 4.76 7.49 -22.39
N GLY A 140 5.96 8.08 -22.50
CA GLY A 140 6.35 9.26 -21.76
C GLY A 140 5.79 10.53 -22.40
N ARG A 141 5.73 11.60 -21.60
CA ARG A 141 5.33 12.94 -22.07
C ARG A 141 6.36 13.98 -21.66
N VAL A 142 6.51 14.99 -22.49
CA VAL A 142 7.29 16.18 -22.16
C VAL A 142 6.36 17.19 -21.52
N ARG A 143 6.64 17.54 -20.26
CA ARG A 143 5.86 18.54 -19.49
C ARG A 143 6.03 19.93 -20.08
N GLN A 144 7.27 20.28 -20.43
CA GLN A 144 7.61 21.57 -20.98
C GLN A 144 8.76 21.43 -21.98
N GLY A 145 8.71 22.17 -23.07
CA GLY A 145 9.73 22.14 -24.13
C GLY A 145 9.46 21.03 -25.15
N THR A 146 10.51 20.40 -25.67
CA THR A 146 10.45 19.40 -26.74
C THR A 146 11.34 18.20 -26.40
N TRP A 147 10.99 17.02 -26.96
CA TRP A 147 11.85 15.85 -26.97
C TRP A 147 12.99 15.99 -27.98
N LEU A 148 13.99 15.12 -27.88
CA LEU A 148 15.06 14.96 -28.87
C LEU A 148 14.46 14.61 -30.24
N ASN A 149 15.07 15.14 -31.28
CA ASN A 149 14.69 14.85 -32.68
C ASN A 149 15.95 14.76 -33.57
N ALA A 150 15.80 14.35 -34.81
CA ALA A 150 16.91 14.14 -35.74
C ALA A 150 17.83 15.39 -35.95
N ALA A 151 17.34 16.61 -35.68
CA ALA A 151 18.14 17.82 -35.76
C ALA A 151 18.90 18.09 -34.47
N THR A 152 18.30 17.76 -33.32
CA THR A 152 18.86 18.07 -31.99
C THR A 152 19.67 16.95 -31.38
N GLU A 153 19.51 15.68 -31.82
CA GLU A 153 20.25 14.53 -31.24
C GLU A 153 21.78 14.61 -31.32
N ARG A 154 22.31 15.43 -32.25
CA ARG A 154 23.74 15.65 -32.42
C ARG A 154 24.26 16.92 -31.73
N GLN A 155 23.35 17.73 -31.20
CA GLN A 155 23.70 19.00 -30.57
C GLN A 155 23.94 18.84 -29.08
N PRO A 156 24.67 19.75 -28.43
CA PRO A 156 24.85 19.75 -26.97
C PRO A 156 23.55 20.23 -26.28
N VAL A 157 22.52 19.45 -26.38
CA VAL A 157 21.22 19.68 -25.76
C VAL A 157 20.86 18.52 -24.86
N VAL A 158 19.99 18.78 -23.89
CA VAL A 158 19.58 17.81 -22.89
C VAL A 158 18.08 17.92 -22.59
N VAL A 159 17.43 16.78 -22.38
CA VAL A 159 16.10 16.67 -21.81
C VAL A 159 16.23 16.14 -20.39
N LEU A 160 15.65 16.83 -19.42
CA LEU A 160 15.72 16.44 -18.01
C LEU A 160 14.55 15.55 -17.64
N GLY A 161 14.83 14.46 -16.95
CA GLY A 161 13.80 13.68 -16.25
C GLY A 161 13.16 14.52 -15.13
N SER A 162 11.97 14.15 -14.70
CA SER A 162 11.18 14.91 -13.71
C SER A 162 11.93 15.16 -12.40
N VAL A 163 12.56 14.12 -11.84
CA VAL A 163 13.33 14.20 -10.59
C VAL A 163 14.66 14.95 -10.80
N ALA A 164 15.31 14.78 -11.96
CA ALA A 164 16.53 15.51 -12.30
C ALA A 164 16.26 17.02 -12.38
N ALA A 165 15.16 17.42 -13.03
CA ALA A 165 14.73 18.81 -13.12
C ALA A 165 14.45 19.44 -11.75
N GLU A 166 13.75 18.72 -10.87
CA GLU A 166 13.47 19.15 -9.50
C GLU A 166 14.76 19.35 -8.68
N ARG A 167 15.68 18.38 -8.72
CA ARG A 167 16.96 18.45 -7.99
C ARG A 167 17.89 19.56 -8.48
N LEU A 168 17.88 19.84 -9.78
CA LEU A 168 18.63 20.94 -10.37
C LEU A 168 17.94 22.31 -10.19
N GLY A 169 16.67 22.32 -9.75
CA GLY A 169 15.87 23.55 -9.68
C GLY A 169 15.55 24.13 -11.06
N LEU A 170 15.43 23.26 -12.10
CA LEU A 170 15.21 23.62 -13.49
C LEU A 170 13.89 23.03 -13.98
N LEU A 171 12.79 23.68 -13.67
CA LEU A 171 11.45 23.21 -14.05
C LEU A 171 11.02 23.67 -15.44
N THR A 172 11.76 24.60 -16.07
CA THR A 172 11.45 25.16 -17.39
C THR A 172 12.65 25.02 -18.33
N PRO A 173 12.44 24.82 -19.64
CA PRO A 173 13.50 24.86 -20.64
C PRO A 173 14.15 26.24 -20.75
N ASN A 174 15.18 26.39 -21.61
CA ASN A 174 15.98 27.59 -21.81
C ASN A 174 17.02 27.91 -20.70
N ALA A 175 17.33 26.93 -19.88
CA ALA A 175 18.46 26.96 -18.97
C ALA A 175 19.62 26.14 -19.56
N GLN A 176 20.81 26.29 -18.98
CA GLN A 176 21.96 25.45 -19.31
C GLN A 176 22.39 24.64 -18.08
N VAL A 177 22.93 23.48 -18.32
CA VAL A 177 23.55 22.60 -17.32
C VAL A 177 24.97 22.24 -17.74
N TRP A 178 25.77 21.90 -16.76
CA TRP A 178 27.18 21.57 -16.95
C TRP A 178 27.38 20.07 -16.94
N ILE A 179 27.86 19.52 -18.07
CA ILE A 179 28.13 18.09 -18.25
C ILE A 179 29.53 17.95 -18.85
N ASP A 180 30.41 17.19 -18.19
CA ASP A 180 31.75 16.90 -18.66
C ASP A 180 32.49 18.11 -19.25
N ASN A 181 32.62 19.19 -18.47
CA ASN A 181 33.30 20.44 -18.83
C ASN A 181 32.68 21.19 -20.02
N ARG A 182 31.39 20.99 -20.30
CA ARG A 182 30.66 21.68 -21.37
C ARG A 182 29.27 22.10 -20.93
N TRP A 183 28.77 23.16 -21.53
CA TRP A 183 27.39 23.62 -21.37
C TRP A 183 26.47 22.88 -22.33
N PHE A 184 25.41 22.32 -21.79
CA PHE A 184 24.31 21.74 -22.55
C PHE A 184 23.05 22.56 -22.33
N SER A 185 22.30 22.84 -23.41
CA SER A 185 21.05 23.59 -23.34
C SER A 185 19.90 22.67 -23.00
N VAL A 186 19.12 23.00 -21.97
CA VAL A 186 17.92 22.25 -21.61
C VAL A 186 16.79 22.58 -22.60
N ILE A 187 16.39 21.61 -23.42
CA ILE A 187 15.33 21.77 -24.42
C ILE A 187 13.97 21.24 -23.97
N GLY A 188 13.96 20.40 -22.94
CA GLY A 188 12.71 19.83 -22.41
C GLY A 188 12.85 19.28 -21.01
N VAL A 189 11.70 19.16 -20.34
CA VAL A 189 11.55 18.52 -19.04
C VAL A 189 10.45 17.48 -19.16
N MET A 190 10.74 16.23 -18.82
CA MET A 190 9.80 15.12 -18.88
C MET A 190 8.80 15.16 -17.71
N ASP A 191 7.64 14.57 -17.94
CA ASP A 191 6.74 14.16 -16.88
C ASP A 191 7.27 12.90 -16.17
N LYS A 192 6.60 12.50 -15.08
CA LYS A 192 6.95 11.28 -14.35
C LYS A 192 6.77 10.04 -15.25
N THR A 193 7.73 9.12 -15.17
CA THR A 193 7.75 7.83 -15.87
C THR A 193 7.90 6.69 -14.85
N PRO A 194 6.85 6.33 -14.12
CA PRO A 194 6.95 5.43 -12.96
C PRO A 194 7.49 4.02 -13.26
N LEU A 195 7.42 3.56 -14.51
CA LEU A 195 7.98 2.28 -14.94
C LEU A 195 9.48 2.36 -15.27
N ALA A 196 10.05 3.57 -15.30
CA ALA A 196 11.47 3.83 -15.58
C ALA A 196 12.00 4.94 -14.67
N GLU A 197 12.05 4.67 -13.34
CA GLU A 197 12.50 5.65 -12.33
C GLU A 197 13.94 6.15 -12.61
N GLU A 198 14.77 5.34 -13.24
CA GLU A 198 16.12 5.72 -13.67
C GLU A 198 16.10 6.86 -14.68
N ILE A 199 15.12 6.90 -15.57
CA ILE A 199 14.95 7.98 -16.55
C ILE A 199 14.50 9.27 -15.86
N GLU A 200 13.64 9.18 -14.83
CA GLU A 200 13.24 10.34 -14.04
C GLU A 200 14.43 11.06 -13.38
N ARG A 201 15.47 10.30 -13.01
CA ARG A 201 16.69 10.79 -12.35
C ARG A 201 17.81 11.11 -13.32
N SER A 202 17.56 11.06 -14.62
CA SER A 202 18.59 11.22 -15.64
C SER A 202 18.48 12.53 -16.42
N ALA A 203 19.60 12.97 -16.94
CA ALA A 203 19.71 13.98 -17.98
C ALA A 203 19.96 13.25 -19.31
N LEU A 204 19.04 13.38 -20.26
CA LEU A 204 19.00 12.59 -21.50
C LEU A 204 19.55 13.40 -22.66
N ILE A 205 20.56 12.86 -23.35
CA ILE A 205 21.17 13.43 -24.54
C ILE A 205 21.09 12.44 -25.71
N GLY A 206 21.24 12.89 -26.94
CA GLY A 206 21.24 11.98 -28.09
C GLY A 206 22.49 11.07 -28.13
N PHE A 207 22.37 9.85 -28.66
CA PHE A 207 23.52 8.94 -28.84
C PHE A 207 24.67 9.57 -29.66
N PRO A 208 24.39 10.28 -30.77
CA PRO A 208 25.46 10.96 -31.52
C PRO A 208 26.17 12.02 -30.67
N ALA A 209 25.42 12.80 -29.86
CA ALA A 209 26.01 13.79 -28.97
C ALA A 209 26.84 13.13 -27.86
N ALA A 210 26.40 11.98 -27.33
CA ALA A 210 27.16 11.23 -26.33
C ALA A 210 28.50 10.71 -26.90
N LYS A 211 28.52 10.22 -28.15
CA LYS A 211 29.74 9.80 -28.86
C LYS A 211 30.68 10.98 -29.06
N GLU A 212 30.14 12.12 -29.52
CA GLU A 212 30.95 13.28 -29.87
C GLU A 212 31.48 14.06 -28.65
N TYR A 213 30.66 14.27 -27.63
CA TYR A 213 31.00 15.17 -26.53
C TYR A 213 31.46 14.44 -25.26
N LEU A 214 31.08 13.17 -25.07
CA LEU A 214 31.40 12.40 -23.86
C LEU A 214 32.25 11.16 -24.15
N ASN A 215 32.74 10.97 -25.39
CA ASN A 215 33.52 9.81 -25.82
C ASN A 215 32.85 8.45 -25.52
N HIS A 216 31.51 8.42 -25.55
CA HIS A 216 30.77 7.20 -25.32
C HIS A 216 30.94 6.24 -26.51
N ASP A 217 31.07 4.93 -26.23
CA ASP A 217 31.35 3.92 -27.26
C ASP A 217 30.09 3.55 -28.11
N GLY A 218 28.89 4.02 -27.73
CA GLY A 218 27.64 3.86 -28.45
C GLY A 218 26.87 2.57 -28.08
N HIS A 219 27.41 1.73 -27.22
CA HIS A 219 26.74 0.53 -26.78
C HIS A 219 25.66 0.86 -25.74
N PRO A 220 24.41 0.43 -25.94
CA PRO A 220 23.36 0.68 -24.95
C PRO A 220 23.58 -0.16 -23.69
N THR A 221 23.23 0.41 -22.54
CA THR A 221 23.18 -0.29 -21.27
C THR A 221 21.77 -0.80 -20.95
N THR A 222 20.74 -0.27 -21.60
CA THR A 222 19.37 -0.70 -21.41
C THR A 222 18.58 -0.58 -22.70
N VAL A 223 17.84 -1.61 -23.04
CA VAL A 223 16.85 -1.61 -24.10
C VAL A 223 15.47 -1.75 -23.49
N TYR A 224 14.59 -0.84 -23.79
CA TYR A 224 13.17 -0.88 -23.44
C TYR A 224 12.39 -1.33 -24.68
N GLU A 225 11.39 -2.15 -24.47
CA GLU A 225 10.45 -2.49 -25.53
C GLU A 225 9.02 -2.52 -24.99
N ARG A 226 8.08 -2.19 -25.85
CA ARG A 226 6.66 -2.30 -25.58
C ARG A 226 6.04 -3.21 -26.63
N SER A 227 5.40 -4.26 -26.15
CA SER A 227 4.71 -5.24 -26.99
C SER A 227 3.19 -5.15 -26.84
N ALA A 228 2.45 -5.81 -27.72
CA ALA A 228 1.03 -6.03 -27.53
C ALA A 228 0.81 -6.90 -26.27
N ASP A 229 -0.22 -6.60 -25.49
CA ASP A 229 -0.45 -7.23 -24.18
C ASP A 229 -0.49 -8.76 -24.26
N GLU A 230 -1.06 -9.31 -25.32
CA GLU A 230 -1.18 -10.75 -25.56
C GLU A 230 0.16 -11.41 -25.90
N MET A 231 1.14 -10.64 -26.39
CA MET A 231 2.43 -11.14 -26.90
C MET A 231 3.59 -10.96 -25.91
N VAL A 232 3.38 -10.30 -24.77
CA VAL A 232 4.44 -9.95 -23.79
C VAL A 232 5.29 -11.16 -23.40
N GLU A 233 4.68 -12.28 -23.06
CA GLU A 233 5.42 -13.49 -22.63
C GLU A 233 6.17 -14.16 -23.80
N SER A 234 5.58 -14.14 -25.02
CA SER A 234 6.22 -14.66 -26.22
C SER A 234 7.43 -13.81 -26.60
N VAL A 235 7.30 -12.49 -26.55
CA VAL A 235 8.40 -11.55 -26.78
C VAL A 235 9.48 -11.72 -25.73
N ARG A 236 9.11 -11.80 -24.44
CA ARG A 236 10.03 -12.01 -23.33
C ARG A 236 10.91 -13.25 -23.50
N ALA A 237 10.33 -14.34 -24.02
CA ALA A 237 11.05 -15.61 -24.21
C ALA A 237 12.15 -15.52 -25.28
N VAL A 238 12.00 -14.66 -26.28
CA VAL A 238 12.97 -14.53 -27.40
C VAL A 238 13.88 -13.30 -27.25
N LEU A 239 13.52 -12.35 -26.38
CA LEU A 239 14.16 -11.05 -26.28
C LEU A 239 15.66 -11.13 -25.94
N ALA A 240 16.04 -11.99 -24.95
CA ALA A 240 17.44 -12.17 -24.57
C ALA A 240 18.29 -12.70 -25.74
N ARG A 241 17.77 -13.68 -26.52
CA ARG A 241 18.46 -14.25 -27.69
C ARG A 241 18.56 -13.25 -28.84
N THR A 242 17.58 -12.34 -28.95
CA THR A 242 17.60 -11.30 -30.00
C THR A 242 18.65 -10.24 -29.70
N VAL A 243 18.73 -9.80 -28.44
CA VAL A 243 19.65 -8.71 -28.04
C VAL A 243 21.08 -9.20 -27.86
N SER A 244 21.27 -10.42 -27.40
CA SER A 244 22.60 -11.04 -27.22
C SER A 244 22.61 -12.46 -27.79
N PRO A 245 22.76 -12.62 -29.13
CA PRO A 245 22.75 -13.93 -29.78
C PRO A 245 23.91 -14.83 -29.33
N GLU A 246 25.07 -14.24 -29.03
CA GLU A 246 26.30 -14.99 -28.65
C GLU A 246 26.20 -15.48 -27.18
N SER A 247 25.60 -14.69 -26.29
CA SER A 247 25.51 -14.96 -24.86
C SER A 247 24.13 -14.61 -24.29
N PRO A 248 23.04 -15.32 -24.66
CA PRO A 248 21.68 -14.97 -24.23
C PRO A 248 21.49 -15.02 -22.72
N ASN A 249 22.25 -15.87 -22.01
CA ASN A 249 22.17 -16.01 -20.55
C ASN A 249 22.74 -14.78 -19.80
N GLU A 250 23.51 -13.95 -20.47
CA GLU A 250 24.13 -12.74 -19.94
C GLU A 250 23.27 -11.49 -20.24
N ALA A 251 22.10 -11.64 -20.86
CA ALA A 251 21.10 -10.61 -21.02
C ALA A 251 19.97 -10.80 -19.98
N LYS A 252 19.81 -9.85 -19.09
CA LYS A 252 18.78 -9.86 -18.04
C LYS A 252 17.51 -9.18 -18.54
N VAL A 253 16.47 -9.98 -18.75
CA VAL A 253 15.13 -9.47 -19.11
C VAL A 253 14.31 -9.27 -17.85
N SER A 254 13.80 -8.08 -17.63
CA SER A 254 12.95 -7.72 -16.49
C SER A 254 11.67 -7.01 -16.96
N ARG A 255 10.62 -7.13 -16.16
CA ARG A 255 9.35 -6.43 -16.36
C ARG A 255 9.20 -5.42 -15.21
N PRO A 256 9.29 -4.12 -15.46
CA PRO A 256 9.22 -3.11 -14.39
C PRO A 256 7.94 -3.20 -13.54
N SER A 257 6.80 -3.57 -14.14
CA SER A 257 5.55 -3.78 -13.42
C SER A 257 5.61 -4.91 -12.38
N ASP A 258 6.50 -5.89 -12.51
CA ASP A 258 6.67 -6.96 -11.53
C ASP A 258 7.28 -6.44 -10.22
N ALA A 259 8.16 -5.44 -10.29
CA ALA A 259 8.70 -4.76 -9.11
C ALA A 259 7.60 -4.03 -8.33
N LEU A 260 6.64 -3.40 -9.04
CA LEU A 260 5.50 -2.76 -8.42
C LEU A 260 4.57 -3.79 -7.75
N LYS A 261 4.33 -4.94 -8.40
CA LYS A 261 3.55 -6.05 -7.83
C LYS A 261 4.23 -6.64 -6.58
N ALA A 262 5.55 -6.83 -6.62
CA ALA A 262 6.33 -7.28 -5.46
C ALA A 262 6.25 -6.29 -4.29
N LYS A 263 6.29 -4.99 -4.58
CA LYS A 263 6.12 -3.91 -3.60
C LYS A 263 4.72 -3.95 -2.93
N ALA A 264 3.67 -4.24 -3.73
CA ALA A 264 2.32 -4.45 -3.22
C ALA A 264 2.20 -5.68 -2.32
N ALA A 265 2.83 -6.80 -2.71
CA ALA A 265 2.84 -8.03 -1.92
C ALA A 265 3.57 -7.83 -0.58
N ALA A 266 4.70 -7.13 -0.57
CA ALA A 266 5.42 -6.77 0.65
C ALA A 266 4.56 -5.90 1.59
N ALA A 267 3.84 -4.90 1.05
CA ALA A 267 2.90 -4.09 1.83
C ALA A 267 1.78 -4.95 2.44
N GLY A 268 1.31 -5.99 1.74
CA GLY A 268 0.35 -6.95 2.25
C GLY A 268 0.85 -7.75 3.46
N ALA A 269 2.12 -8.11 3.50
CA ALA A 269 2.74 -8.80 4.64
C ALA A 269 2.73 -7.92 5.91
N PHE A 270 3.05 -6.63 5.78
CA PHE A 270 2.95 -5.67 6.90
C PHE A 270 1.52 -5.52 7.41
N THR A 271 0.52 -5.57 6.51
CA THR A 271 -0.89 -5.54 6.90
C THR A 271 -1.23 -6.73 7.79
N GLY A 272 -0.73 -7.93 7.46
CA GLY A 272 -0.90 -9.13 8.29
C GLY A 272 -0.35 -8.97 9.70
N LEU A 273 0.85 -8.41 9.85
CA LEU A 273 1.45 -8.13 11.16
C LEU A 273 0.63 -7.13 11.98
N MET A 274 0.15 -6.06 11.34
CA MET A 274 -0.67 -5.04 12.00
C MET A 274 -2.04 -5.59 12.41
N LEU A 275 -2.63 -6.48 11.61
CA LEU A 275 -3.85 -7.21 11.99
C LEU A 275 -3.62 -8.11 13.21
N GLY A 276 -2.46 -8.76 13.31
CA GLY A 276 -2.05 -9.51 14.49
C GLY A 276 -2.01 -8.62 15.74
N LEU A 277 -1.43 -7.42 15.64
CA LEU A 277 -1.40 -6.45 16.73
C LEU A 277 -2.81 -5.97 17.11
N GLY A 278 -3.67 -5.73 16.12
CA GLY A 278 -5.09 -5.40 16.33
C GLY A 278 -5.83 -6.51 17.07
N ALA A 279 -5.56 -7.79 16.75
CA ALA A 279 -6.13 -8.94 17.46
C ALA A 279 -5.71 -8.98 18.93
N VAL A 280 -4.43 -8.68 19.22
CA VAL A 280 -3.95 -8.57 20.62
C VAL A 280 -4.68 -7.43 21.36
N ALA A 281 -4.84 -6.26 20.71
CA ALA A 281 -5.58 -5.15 21.30
C ALA A 281 -7.05 -5.52 21.60
N LEU A 282 -7.69 -6.28 20.70
CA LEU A 282 -9.03 -6.80 20.91
C LEU A 282 -9.13 -7.80 22.06
N LEU A 283 -8.13 -8.67 22.24
CA LEU A 283 -8.07 -9.57 23.38
C LEU A 283 -7.96 -8.79 24.71
N VAL A 284 -7.12 -7.77 24.77
CA VAL A 284 -6.98 -6.88 25.94
C VAL A 284 -8.33 -6.17 26.21
N GLY A 285 -8.99 -5.65 25.17
CA GLY A 285 -10.32 -5.05 25.28
C GLY A 285 -11.36 -6.04 25.81
N GLY A 286 -11.36 -7.29 25.32
CA GLY A 286 -12.20 -8.37 25.79
C GLY A 286 -12.02 -8.73 27.27
N VAL A 287 -10.77 -8.78 27.72
CA VAL A 287 -10.43 -8.95 29.15
C VAL A 287 -10.96 -7.77 29.98
N GLY A 288 -10.86 -6.54 29.46
CA GLY A 288 -11.45 -5.33 30.08
C GLY A 288 -12.97 -5.44 30.26
N VAL A 289 -13.69 -5.93 29.22
CA VAL A 289 -15.13 -6.20 29.30
C VAL A 289 -15.42 -7.27 30.34
N ALA A 290 -14.72 -8.41 30.31
CA ALA A 290 -14.92 -9.49 31.27
C ALA A 290 -14.73 -9.01 32.72
N ASN A 291 -13.67 -8.25 32.99
CA ASN A 291 -13.40 -7.68 34.30
C ASN A 291 -14.50 -6.71 34.76
N THR A 292 -14.92 -5.81 33.87
CA THR A 292 -16.02 -4.86 34.14
C THR A 292 -17.32 -5.60 34.47
N MET A 293 -17.63 -6.65 33.73
CA MET A 293 -18.83 -7.48 33.97
C MET A 293 -18.76 -8.28 35.27
N VAL A 294 -17.57 -8.82 35.64
CA VAL A 294 -17.38 -9.49 36.92
C VAL A 294 -17.62 -8.53 38.10
N VAL A 295 -17.09 -7.33 38.02
CA VAL A 295 -17.31 -6.28 39.04
C VAL A 295 -18.79 -5.91 39.11
N ALA A 296 -19.46 -5.73 37.93
CA ALA A 296 -20.89 -5.43 37.88
C ALA A 296 -21.75 -6.53 38.54
N VAL A 297 -21.41 -7.82 38.36
CA VAL A 297 -22.09 -8.94 39.02
C VAL A 297 -21.90 -8.88 40.52
N LEU A 298 -20.69 -8.58 41.02
CA LEU A 298 -20.43 -8.50 42.46
C LEU A 298 -21.19 -7.34 43.11
N GLU A 299 -21.23 -6.17 42.49
CA GLU A 299 -21.95 -4.99 43.00
C GLU A 299 -23.45 -5.16 43.01
N ARG A 300 -24.01 -5.89 42.01
CA ARG A 300 -25.46 -6.14 41.86
C ARG A 300 -25.91 -7.47 42.48
N ARG A 301 -25.06 -8.07 43.33
CA ARG A 301 -25.33 -9.41 43.90
C ARG A 301 -26.61 -9.47 44.69
N LYS A 302 -26.96 -8.42 45.46
CA LYS A 302 -28.24 -8.32 46.21
C LYS A 302 -29.45 -8.25 45.28
N GLU A 303 -29.35 -7.43 44.22
CA GLU A 303 -30.39 -7.27 43.18
C GLU A 303 -30.66 -8.61 42.47
N ILE A 304 -29.58 -9.33 42.09
CA ILE A 304 -29.66 -10.65 41.47
C ILE A 304 -30.35 -11.65 42.43
N GLY A 305 -29.96 -11.66 43.71
CA GLY A 305 -30.55 -12.50 44.74
C GLY A 305 -32.05 -12.23 44.91
N LEU A 306 -32.44 -10.94 44.93
CA LEU A 306 -33.85 -10.53 45.04
C LEU A 306 -34.66 -10.99 43.81
N ARG A 307 -34.17 -10.79 42.60
CA ARG A 307 -34.83 -11.28 41.37
C ARG A 307 -35.02 -12.80 41.39
N ARG A 308 -34.03 -13.52 41.90
CA ARG A 308 -34.06 -14.96 42.03
C ARG A 308 -35.06 -15.43 43.10
N SER A 309 -35.25 -14.69 44.20
CA SER A 309 -36.27 -14.98 45.19
C SER A 309 -37.69 -14.76 44.67
N PHE A 310 -37.86 -13.81 43.72
CA PHE A 310 -39.13 -13.60 42.98
C PHE A 310 -39.34 -14.58 41.83
N GLY A 311 -38.52 -15.64 41.67
CA GLY A 311 -38.71 -16.70 40.69
C GLY A 311 -37.95 -16.56 39.37
N ALA A 312 -37.01 -15.60 39.24
CA ALA A 312 -36.18 -15.55 38.06
C ALA A 312 -35.32 -16.80 37.92
N THR A 313 -35.30 -17.38 36.71
CA THR A 313 -34.50 -18.58 36.40
C THR A 313 -33.03 -18.25 36.22
N ARG A 314 -32.14 -19.26 36.41
CA ARG A 314 -30.71 -19.12 36.13
C ARG A 314 -30.45 -18.70 34.69
N GLY A 315 -31.23 -19.22 33.73
CA GLY A 315 -31.09 -18.87 32.32
C GLY A 315 -31.41 -17.40 32.06
N GLN A 316 -32.48 -16.85 32.66
CA GLN A 316 -32.85 -15.45 32.51
C GLN A 316 -31.75 -14.49 33.00
N ILE A 317 -31.12 -14.79 34.15
CA ILE A 317 -30.01 -14.02 34.68
C ILE A 317 -28.78 -14.13 33.77
N ARG A 318 -28.44 -15.34 33.33
CA ARG A 318 -27.32 -15.55 32.38
C ARG A 318 -27.53 -14.75 31.10
N ASP A 319 -28.70 -14.87 30.49
CA ASP A 319 -29.03 -14.25 29.21
C ASP A 319 -29.04 -12.73 29.33
N GLN A 320 -29.45 -12.16 30.45
CA GLN A 320 -29.39 -10.74 30.75
C GLN A 320 -27.95 -10.23 30.73
N PHE A 321 -27.03 -10.86 31.50
CA PHE A 321 -25.63 -10.42 31.56
C PHE A 321 -24.88 -10.67 30.26
N LEU A 322 -25.22 -11.72 29.51
CA LEU A 322 -24.65 -11.96 28.18
C LEU A 322 -25.05 -10.88 27.18
N VAL A 323 -26.34 -10.48 27.17
CA VAL A 323 -26.81 -9.38 26.31
C VAL A 323 -26.16 -8.06 26.72
N GLU A 324 -25.97 -7.79 28.02
CA GLU A 324 -25.26 -6.58 28.49
C GLU A 324 -23.81 -6.54 27.96
N ALA A 325 -23.07 -7.67 28.01
CA ALA A 325 -21.73 -7.78 27.45
C ALA A 325 -21.71 -7.59 25.93
N LEU A 326 -22.65 -8.20 25.20
CA LEU A 326 -22.79 -8.06 23.76
C LEU A 326 -23.09 -6.62 23.35
N LEU A 327 -24.01 -5.94 24.02
CA LEU A 327 -24.32 -4.54 23.75
C LEU A 327 -23.10 -3.65 23.99
N LEU A 328 -22.39 -3.87 25.10
CA LEU A 328 -21.17 -3.12 25.40
C LEU A 328 -20.11 -3.28 24.29
N SER A 329 -19.90 -4.52 23.84
CA SER A 329 -18.97 -4.82 22.77
C SER A 329 -19.41 -4.25 21.44
N LEU A 330 -20.71 -4.31 21.11
CA LEU A 330 -21.29 -3.73 19.89
C LEU A 330 -21.14 -2.20 19.85
N PHE A 331 -21.36 -1.52 20.97
CA PHE A 331 -21.11 -0.07 21.06
C PHE A 331 -19.64 0.27 20.86
N GLY A 332 -18.74 -0.48 21.53
CA GLY A 332 -17.30 -0.34 21.32
C GLY A 332 -16.89 -0.60 19.86
N GLY A 333 -17.38 -1.71 19.29
CA GLY A 333 -17.08 -2.07 17.90
C GLY A 333 -17.63 -1.09 16.88
N GLY A 334 -18.87 -0.63 17.05
CA GLY A 334 -19.47 0.39 16.19
C GLY A 334 -18.70 1.71 16.22
N ALA A 335 -18.31 2.17 17.42
CA ALA A 335 -17.46 3.32 17.58
C ALA A 335 -16.08 3.09 16.92
N GLY A 336 -15.49 1.89 17.08
CA GLY A 336 -14.23 1.52 16.46
C GLY A 336 -14.29 1.52 14.93
N VAL A 337 -15.34 0.98 14.33
CA VAL A 337 -15.56 1.01 12.87
C VAL A 337 -15.66 2.44 12.38
N LEU A 338 -16.42 3.30 13.07
CA LEU A 338 -16.55 4.70 12.68
C LEU A 338 -15.21 5.44 12.78
N LEU A 339 -14.52 5.31 13.90
CA LEU A 339 -13.21 5.95 14.10
C LEU A 339 -12.17 5.45 13.09
N GLY A 340 -12.13 4.15 12.82
CA GLY A 340 -11.24 3.55 11.85
C GLY A 340 -11.52 4.02 10.42
N SER A 341 -12.79 4.12 10.05
CA SER A 341 -13.20 4.63 8.74
C SER A 341 -12.85 6.11 8.57
N VAL A 342 -13.07 6.93 9.59
CA VAL A 342 -12.68 8.35 9.59
C VAL A 342 -11.17 8.50 9.50
N ALA A 343 -10.41 7.72 10.27
CA ALA A 343 -8.94 7.74 10.22
C ALA A 343 -8.42 7.35 8.83
N THR A 344 -8.99 6.31 8.21
CA THR A 344 -8.67 5.91 6.84
C THR A 344 -8.96 7.03 5.84
N PHE A 345 -10.14 7.67 5.95
CA PHE A 345 -10.53 8.77 5.07
C PHE A 345 -9.56 9.96 5.18
N VAL A 346 -9.26 10.39 6.39
CA VAL A 346 -8.33 11.51 6.63
C VAL A 346 -6.94 11.19 6.09
N TYR A 347 -6.42 9.99 6.37
CA TYR A 347 -5.12 9.57 5.87
C TYR A 347 -5.08 9.54 4.33
N ALA A 348 -6.12 8.97 3.70
CA ALA A 348 -6.23 8.90 2.24
C ALA A 348 -6.22 10.29 1.60
N GLN A 349 -6.97 11.24 2.16
CA GLN A 349 -7.02 12.63 1.66
C GLN A 349 -5.66 13.33 1.78
N LEU A 350 -4.98 13.20 2.92
CA LEU A 350 -3.67 13.81 3.13
C LEU A 350 -2.57 13.26 2.21
N ASN A 351 -2.69 12.00 1.79
CA ASN A 351 -1.69 11.32 0.95
C ASN A 351 -2.12 11.19 -0.53
N GLY A 352 -3.23 11.78 -0.94
CA GLY A 352 -3.73 11.70 -2.32
C GLY A 352 -4.02 10.26 -2.74
N LEU A 353 -4.57 9.43 -1.82
CA LEU A 353 -4.98 8.06 -2.08
C LEU A 353 -6.49 8.01 -2.37
N PRO A 354 -6.95 7.08 -3.22
CA PRO A 354 -8.37 6.77 -3.32
C PRO A 354 -8.84 6.21 -1.97
N THR A 355 -9.95 6.71 -1.44
CA THR A 355 -10.49 6.21 -0.18
C THR A 355 -11.23 4.89 -0.41
N VAL A 356 -10.65 3.79 0.01
CA VAL A 356 -11.23 2.46 -0.09
C VAL A 356 -11.28 1.80 1.28
N VAL A 357 -12.48 1.59 1.81
CA VAL A 357 -12.69 0.78 3.01
C VAL A 357 -13.49 -0.46 2.61
N PRO A 358 -12.86 -1.65 2.59
CA PRO A 358 -13.54 -2.87 2.15
C PRO A 358 -14.72 -3.21 3.06
N MET A 359 -15.87 -3.56 2.48
CA MET A 359 -17.07 -3.91 3.24
C MET A 359 -16.87 -5.12 4.16
N TRP A 360 -16.01 -6.07 3.76
CA TRP A 360 -15.68 -7.22 4.60
C TRP A 360 -14.92 -6.81 5.88
N ALA A 361 -14.13 -5.74 5.86
CA ALA A 361 -13.43 -5.23 7.05
C ALA A 361 -14.41 -4.60 8.05
N LEU A 362 -15.42 -3.89 7.55
CA LEU A 362 -16.50 -3.33 8.40
C LEU A 362 -17.34 -4.43 9.01
N GLY A 363 -17.84 -5.37 8.17
CA GLY A 363 -18.64 -6.51 8.64
C GLY A 363 -17.85 -7.47 9.52
N GLY A 364 -16.59 -7.76 9.16
CA GLY A 364 -15.68 -8.59 9.94
C GLY A 364 -15.35 -7.97 11.31
N GLY A 365 -15.12 -6.66 11.34
CA GLY A 365 -14.91 -5.90 12.58
C GLY A 365 -16.11 -6.01 13.51
N LEU A 366 -17.33 -5.75 13.02
CA LEU A 366 -18.55 -5.91 13.80
C LEU A 366 -18.79 -7.36 14.22
N GLY A 367 -18.57 -8.33 13.34
CA GLY A 367 -18.66 -9.76 13.68
C GLY A 367 -17.71 -10.17 14.80
N MET A 368 -16.47 -9.68 14.75
CA MET A 368 -15.47 -9.95 15.78
C MET A 368 -15.88 -9.37 17.14
N THR A 369 -16.54 -8.19 17.17
CA THR A 369 -17.04 -7.63 18.45
C THR A 369 -18.12 -8.50 19.09
N VAL A 370 -18.98 -9.13 18.29
CA VAL A 370 -19.98 -10.07 18.79
C VAL A 370 -19.30 -11.31 19.39
N VAL A 371 -18.30 -11.85 18.71
CA VAL A 371 -17.53 -13.02 19.20
C VAL A 371 -16.82 -12.68 20.52
N ILE A 372 -16.11 -11.55 20.58
CA ILE A 372 -15.39 -11.13 21.79
C ILE A 372 -16.35 -10.82 22.92
N GLY A 373 -17.47 -10.13 22.64
CA GLY A 373 -18.49 -9.83 23.63
C GLY A 373 -19.13 -11.09 24.21
N ALA A 374 -19.40 -12.10 23.36
CA ALA A 374 -19.91 -13.39 23.82
C ALA A 374 -18.89 -14.12 24.70
N LEU A 375 -17.62 -14.24 24.25
CA LEU A 375 -16.57 -14.92 25.00
C LEU A 375 -16.29 -14.23 26.34
N ALA A 376 -16.14 -12.90 26.34
CA ALA A 376 -15.91 -12.10 27.55
C ALA A 376 -17.10 -12.12 28.52
N GLY A 377 -18.33 -12.21 27.98
CA GLY A 377 -19.57 -12.21 28.77
C GLY A 377 -19.95 -13.57 29.36
N ILE A 378 -19.51 -14.71 28.78
CA ILE A 378 -19.93 -16.05 29.21
C ILE A 378 -19.57 -16.30 30.68
N TYR A 379 -18.32 -16.09 31.07
CA TYR A 379 -17.85 -16.35 32.44
C TYR A 379 -18.62 -15.51 33.49
N PRO A 380 -18.70 -14.16 33.37
CA PRO A 380 -19.49 -13.34 34.31
C PRO A 380 -20.96 -13.71 34.33
N ALA A 381 -21.58 -13.99 33.17
CA ALA A 381 -22.96 -14.37 33.08
C ALA A 381 -23.28 -15.70 33.81
N LEU A 382 -22.41 -16.70 33.67
CA LEU A 382 -22.52 -17.95 34.41
C LEU A 382 -22.34 -17.75 35.91
N ARG A 383 -21.41 -16.88 36.31
CA ARG A 383 -21.20 -16.53 37.72
C ARG A 383 -22.40 -15.82 38.32
N ALA A 384 -23.05 -14.91 37.61
CA ALA A 384 -24.27 -14.23 38.02
C ALA A 384 -25.43 -15.21 38.18
N ALA A 385 -25.57 -16.18 37.25
CA ALA A 385 -26.64 -17.22 37.33
C ALA A 385 -26.53 -18.17 38.52
N ARG A 386 -25.33 -18.28 39.13
CA ARG A 386 -25.06 -19.14 40.29
C ARG A 386 -25.28 -18.43 41.63
N VAL A 387 -25.60 -17.13 41.67
CA VAL A 387 -25.89 -16.40 42.92
C VAL A 387 -27.15 -17.01 43.59
N PRO A 388 -27.07 -17.48 44.85
CA PRO A 388 -28.22 -18.07 45.54
C PRO A 388 -29.21 -16.99 45.98
N PRO A 389 -30.51 -17.29 46.05
CA PRO A 389 -31.52 -16.34 46.52
C PRO A 389 -31.31 -15.86 47.94
N THR A 390 -30.67 -16.68 48.80
CA THR A 390 -30.40 -16.37 50.21
C THR A 390 -29.52 -15.17 50.41
N VAL A 391 -28.68 -14.76 49.41
CA VAL A 391 -27.84 -13.57 49.49
C VAL A 391 -28.66 -12.28 49.64
N ALA A 392 -29.91 -12.27 49.22
CA ALA A 392 -30.80 -11.12 49.43
C ALA A 392 -31.24 -10.94 50.91
N LEU A 393 -31.08 -11.98 51.73
CA LEU A 393 -31.54 -12.03 53.11
C LEU A 393 -30.41 -11.82 54.17
N THR A 394 -29.14 -11.95 53.74
CA THR A 394 -27.98 -11.99 54.68
C THR A 394 -27.16 -10.70 54.78
N SER A 395 -27.75 -9.58 54.42
CA SER A 395 -27.00 -8.30 54.41
C SER A 395 -27.81 -7.11 54.82
#